data_6696557dbe430dbd99fb8e6410e0ecc6
#
_entry.id   6696557dbe430dbd99fb8e6410e0ecc6
#
_cell.length_a   1.000
_cell.length_b   1.000
_cell.length_c   1.000
_cell.angle_alpha   90.00
_cell.angle_beta   90.00
_cell.angle_gamma   90.00
#
_symmetry.space_group_name_H-M   'P 1'
#
loop_
_entity.id
_entity.type
_entity.pdbx_description
1 polymer ?
#
loop_
_entity_poly.entity_id
_entity_poly.type
_entity_poly.pdbx_seq_one_letter_code
_entity_poly.pdbx_strand_id
1 'polypeptide(L)'
;MCSFSTRSLERDVLSRIGLDPCARCRKRPIRGAGNYGAAGTLDAVRPDRDAVLQALEQVIDPELHKPVTELDMVRDVLVEEDGSVAVTIALTVAGCPLRNSFEEQVSRTVGAVAGVTAVRLGFTVMTPEEKAALVTRLRGGRPEKGISLSPATRVVVVASGKGGVGKSTLTANLAVALSGLGEQVGVLDGDVYGHSIPHMLGVDQRPVTVDEMIVPPARGDLRLMSIGFFLDDNSPIMWRGPMLHRALEQFLSDVHWGDLDTLVVDIPPGTGDVAISLGQLLPRAEVLVVTTPQPAAQQVAVRSAQMALKTGMRILGVVENMSYLAGTGDELFGSGGGQALADEIGGPLLARIPLDPLLREAADEGLSVLETAPESEAAAAIAALAEAVAASRAGSIRKPLTVL
;
A
#
# COMPACT_ATOMS: atom_id res chain seq x y z
N MET A 1 -9.54 -36.16 35.50
CA MET A 1 -9.53 -35.68 36.92
C MET A 1 -8.31 -34.81 37.10
N CYS A 2 -8.54 -33.60 37.40
CA CYS A 2 -7.81 -32.47 38.00
C CYS A 2 -7.95 -31.21 37.16
N SER A 3 -8.98 -30.46 37.54
CA SER A 3 -9.15 -29.05 37.18
C SER A 3 -8.18 -28.19 37.99
N PHE A 4 -7.37 -27.35 37.36
CA PHE A 4 -6.66 -26.30 38.05
C PHE A 4 -7.25 -24.94 37.69
N SER A 5 -7.68 -24.28 38.75
CA SER A 5 -8.36 -22.99 38.80
C SER A 5 -7.42 -21.81 38.53
N THR A 6 -7.78 -20.95 37.58
CA THR A 6 -7.07 -19.74 37.15
C THR A 6 -7.34 -18.52 38.03
N ARG A 7 -7.47 -18.67 39.35
CA ARG A 7 -7.74 -17.55 40.29
C ARG A 7 -6.61 -17.17 41.26
N SER A 8 -5.40 -17.71 41.10
CA SER A 8 -4.29 -17.41 42.05
C SER A 8 -3.14 -16.57 41.49
N LEU A 9 -3.13 -16.19 40.24
CA LEU A 9 -2.02 -15.43 39.62
C LEU A 9 -2.22 -13.90 39.56
N GLU A 10 -3.42 -13.40 39.85
CA GLU A 10 -3.67 -11.94 39.87
C GLU A 10 -3.36 -11.23 41.19
N ARG A 11 -3.08 -11.93 42.27
CA ARG A 11 -2.76 -11.32 43.59
C ARG A 11 -1.30 -11.05 43.85
N ASP A 12 -0.40 -11.70 43.12
CA ASP A 12 1.04 -11.55 43.38
C ASP A 12 1.74 -10.44 42.58
N VAL A 13 1.06 -9.84 41.58
CA VAL A 13 1.64 -8.76 40.80
C VAL A 13 1.39 -7.38 41.44
N LEU A 14 0.32 -7.22 42.22
CA LEU A 14 -0.03 -5.92 42.86
C LEU A 14 0.71 -5.63 44.15
N SER A 15 1.37 -6.62 44.77
CA SER A 15 2.12 -6.41 46.02
C SER A 15 3.56 -5.86 45.80
N ARG A 16 4.02 -5.77 44.56
CA ARG A 16 5.36 -5.28 44.20
C ARG A 16 5.47 -3.81 43.80
N ILE A 17 4.34 -3.09 43.75
CA ILE A 17 4.31 -1.67 43.32
C ILE A 17 3.84 -0.73 44.44
N GLY A 18 4.01 -1.09 45.71
CA GLY A 18 4.02 -0.16 46.84
C GLY A 18 2.95 0.93 46.88
N LEU A 19 1.67 0.63 46.60
CA LEU A 19 0.55 1.54 46.78
C LEU A 19 -0.41 1.02 47.84
N ASP A 20 -0.26 1.52 49.05
CA ASP A 20 -1.18 1.31 50.20
C ASP A 20 -2.51 2.01 49.95
N PRO A 21 -3.65 1.32 50.11
CA PRO A 21 -4.95 1.99 50.04
C PRO A 21 -5.24 2.72 51.36
N CYS A 22 -5.28 4.02 51.28
CA CYS A 22 -5.60 4.94 52.38
C CYS A 22 -6.96 4.67 53.00
N ALA A 23 -6.94 4.06 54.19
CA ALA A 23 -8.09 3.93 55.08
C ALA A 23 -8.32 5.24 55.85
N ARG A 24 -9.15 6.14 55.32
CA ARG A 24 -9.83 7.19 56.08
C ARG A 24 -10.85 7.95 55.22
N CYS A 25 -12.07 7.46 55.15
CA CYS A 25 -13.24 8.34 54.95
C CYS A 25 -14.38 7.89 55.89
N ARG A 26 -14.32 8.39 57.11
CA ARG A 26 -15.46 8.29 58.05
C ARG A 26 -16.54 9.27 57.62
N LYS A 27 -17.74 8.75 57.49
CA LYS A 27 -19.00 9.45 57.25
C LYS A 27 -19.24 10.53 58.32
N ARG A 28 -19.52 11.76 57.92
CA ARG A 28 -20.20 12.77 58.70
C ARG A 28 -21.52 13.09 58.04
N PRO A 29 -22.66 13.12 58.76
CA PRO A 29 -23.94 13.54 58.21
C PRO A 29 -24.02 15.07 58.24
N ILE A 30 -24.28 15.67 57.09
CA ILE A 30 -24.61 17.09 56.97
C ILE A 30 -26.13 17.21 56.90
N ARG A 31 -26.74 17.76 57.94
CA ARG A 31 -28.12 18.30 57.92
C ARG A 31 -28.04 19.68 57.29
N GLY A 32 -28.90 19.94 56.33
CA GLY A 32 -29.11 21.26 55.77
C GLY A 32 -30.09 21.14 54.59
N ALA A 33 -31.39 21.26 54.92
CA ALA A 33 -32.43 21.43 53.92
C ALA A 33 -32.31 22.87 53.36
N GLY A 34 -31.87 22.95 52.11
CA GLY A 34 -31.95 24.15 51.29
C GLY A 34 -32.73 23.82 50.03
N ASN A 35 -33.90 24.42 49.91
CA ASN A 35 -34.76 24.37 48.74
C ASN A 35 -34.00 25.00 47.56
N TYR A 36 -33.51 24.19 46.65
CA TYR A 36 -33.02 24.63 45.32
C TYR A 36 -34.07 24.26 44.29
N GLY A 37 -34.53 25.31 43.63
CA GLY A 37 -35.54 25.25 42.60
C GLY A 37 -35.18 24.31 41.45
N ALA A 38 -36.22 23.96 40.71
CA ALA A 38 -36.26 23.07 39.57
C ALA A 38 -34.98 23.13 38.70
N ALA A 39 -34.22 22.04 38.70
CA ALA A 39 -33.24 21.77 37.65
C ALA A 39 -34.02 21.68 36.34
N GLY A 40 -33.84 22.67 35.47
CA GLY A 40 -34.31 22.59 34.11
C GLY A 40 -33.76 21.29 33.51
N THR A 41 -34.64 20.49 33.00
CA THR A 41 -34.29 19.41 32.07
C THR A 41 -33.40 20.05 30.99
N LEU A 42 -32.13 19.73 31.00
CA LEU A 42 -31.29 19.92 29.84
C LEU A 42 -31.99 19.11 28.76
N ASP A 43 -32.68 19.78 27.84
CA ASP A 43 -33.17 19.16 26.60
C ASP A 43 -31.94 18.44 26.00
N ALA A 44 -31.98 17.12 26.01
CA ALA A 44 -30.97 16.30 25.38
C ALA A 44 -30.99 16.71 23.91
N VAL A 45 -29.93 17.38 23.46
CA VAL A 45 -29.79 17.84 22.08
C VAL A 45 -29.84 16.60 21.24
N ARG A 46 -30.94 16.39 20.52
CA ARG A 46 -31.09 15.29 19.60
C ARG A 46 -30.03 15.43 18.50
N PRO A 47 -29.27 14.38 18.15
CA PRO A 47 -28.30 14.48 17.08
C PRO A 47 -28.96 14.91 15.78
N ASP A 48 -28.36 15.88 15.10
CA ASP A 48 -28.80 16.28 13.79
C ASP A 48 -28.35 15.24 12.74
N ARG A 49 -29.28 14.80 11.88
CA ARG A 49 -29.00 13.84 10.82
C ARG A 49 -27.93 14.35 9.86
N ASP A 50 -27.93 15.64 9.56
CA ASP A 50 -26.94 16.23 8.66
C ASP A 50 -25.55 16.27 9.29
N ALA A 51 -25.45 16.49 10.60
CA ALA A 51 -24.20 16.37 11.34
C ALA A 51 -23.67 14.93 11.34
N VAL A 52 -24.55 13.93 11.42
CA VAL A 52 -24.14 12.51 11.29
C VAL A 52 -23.64 12.20 9.88
N LEU A 53 -24.31 12.68 8.85
CA LEU A 53 -23.85 12.51 7.46
C LEU A 53 -22.49 13.17 7.22
N GLN A 54 -22.27 14.36 7.77
CA GLN A 54 -20.99 15.05 7.71
C GLN A 54 -19.88 14.28 8.47
N ALA A 55 -20.21 13.66 9.61
CA ALA A 55 -19.28 12.79 10.31
C ALA A 55 -18.91 11.55 9.49
N LEU A 56 -19.84 11.00 8.70
CA LEU A 56 -19.61 9.87 7.81
C LEU A 56 -18.72 10.21 6.59
N GLU A 57 -18.54 11.48 6.24
CA GLU A 57 -17.54 11.90 5.24
C GLU A 57 -16.09 11.62 5.67
N GLN A 58 -15.87 11.47 6.98
CA GLN A 58 -14.56 11.10 7.54
C GLN A 58 -14.33 9.59 7.60
N VAL A 59 -15.35 8.78 7.28
CA VAL A 59 -15.24 7.32 7.20
C VAL A 59 -14.74 6.96 5.81
N ILE A 60 -13.50 6.49 5.75
CA ILE A 60 -12.83 6.16 4.50
C ILE A 60 -12.89 4.65 4.27
N ASP A 61 -13.30 4.24 3.08
CA ASP A 61 -13.19 2.85 2.64
C ASP A 61 -11.70 2.49 2.50
N PRO A 62 -11.19 1.47 3.23
CA PRO A 62 -9.77 1.15 3.20
C PRO A 62 -9.26 0.59 1.86
N GLU A 63 -10.17 0.05 1.01
CA GLU A 63 -9.81 -0.48 -0.32
C GLU A 63 -9.88 0.60 -1.39
N LEU A 64 -10.94 1.41 -1.36
CA LEU A 64 -11.18 2.43 -2.39
C LEU A 64 -10.55 3.79 -2.04
N HIS A 65 -10.09 3.98 -0.80
CA HIS A 65 -9.46 5.21 -0.28
C HIS A 65 -10.31 6.47 -0.50
N LYS A 66 -11.63 6.32 -0.39
CA LYS A 66 -12.61 7.40 -0.55
C LYS A 66 -13.65 7.37 0.56
N PRO A 67 -14.27 8.52 0.88
CA PRO A 67 -15.37 8.58 1.84
C PRO A 67 -16.53 7.67 1.45
N VAL A 68 -17.11 6.96 2.42
CA VAL A 68 -18.29 6.10 2.18
C VAL A 68 -19.49 6.86 1.62
N THR A 69 -19.57 8.15 1.90
CA THR A 69 -20.59 9.07 1.34
C THR A 69 -20.35 9.34 -0.14
N GLU A 70 -19.10 9.57 -0.56
CA GLU A 70 -18.74 9.75 -1.98
C GLU A 70 -18.96 8.48 -2.79
N LEU A 71 -18.70 7.32 -2.17
CA LEU A 71 -18.90 6.00 -2.78
C LEU A 71 -20.37 5.58 -2.84
N ASP A 72 -21.28 6.38 -2.27
CA ASP A 72 -22.70 6.04 -2.16
C ASP A 72 -22.94 4.71 -1.42
N MET A 73 -22.14 4.46 -0.40
CA MET A 73 -22.25 3.26 0.45
C MET A 73 -23.22 3.43 1.59
N VAL A 74 -23.56 4.65 2.00
CA VAL A 74 -24.49 4.92 3.09
C VAL A 74 -25.92 4.74 2.59
N ARG A 75 -26.65 3.75 3.15
CA ARG A 75 -28.02 3.43 2.78
C ARG A 75 -29.04 4.10 3.65
N ASP A 76 -28.80 4.09 4.94
CA ASP A 76 -29.74 4.65 5.90
C ASP A 76 -29.01 5.23 7.09
N VAL A 77 -29.55 6.32 7.63
CA VAL A 77 -29.15 6.97 8.86
C VAL A 77 -30.40 7.30 9.67
N LEU A 78 -30.65 6.49 10.71
CA LEU A 78 -31.78 6.68 11.62
C LEU A 78 -31.27 7.28 12.92
N VAL A 79 -31.87 8.40 13.31
CA VAL A 79 -31.61 9.06 14.61
C VAL A 79 -32.84 8.87 15.48
N GLU A 80 -32.68 8.08 16.55
CA GLU A 80 -33.76 7.79 17.47
C GLU A 80 -33.95 8.91 18.53
N GLU A 81 -35.09 8.89 19.25
CA GLU A 81 -35.43 9.94 20.24
C GLU A 81 -34.50 9.90 21.46
N ASP A 82 -33.93 8.73 21.77
CA ASP A 82 -32.96 8.55 22.86
C ASP A 82 -31.54 9.01 22.53
N GLY A 83 -31.31 9.53 21.30
CA GLY A 83 -30.02 9.94 20.79
C GLY A 83 -29.18 8.79 20.23
N SER A 84 -29.73 7.60 20.13
CA SER A 84 -29.04 6.50 19.43
C SER A 84 -29.12 6.70 17.91
N VAL A 85 -28.01 6.34 17.22
CA VAL A 85 -27.89 6.47 15.78
C VAL A 85 -27.63 5.09 15.16
N ALA A 86 -28.49 4.69 14.23
CA ALA A 86 -28.27 3.48 13.42
C ALA A 86 -27.85 3.89 12.01
N VAL A 87 -26.70 3.37 11.58
CA VAL A 87 -26.15 3.59 10.22
C VAL A 87 -26.13 2.27 9.50
N THR A 88 -26.54 2.25 8.22
CA THR A 88 -26.44 1.06 7.35
C THR A 88 -25.51 1.38 6.19
N ILE A 89 -24.45 0.56 6.07
CA ILE A 89 -23.45 0.65 4.99
C ILE A 89 -23.60 -0.53 4.04
N ALA A 90 -23.67 -0.28 2.74
CA ALA A 90 -23.67 -1.28 1.69
C ALA A 90 -22.22 -1.62 1.29
N LEU A 91 -21.85 -2.88 1.50
CA LEU A 91 -20.54 -3.42 1.11
C LEU A 91 -20.57 -3.93 -0.33
N THR A 92 -19.43 -3.90 -0.98
CA THR A 92 -19.26 -4.45 -2.34
C THR A 92 -19.36 -5.98 -2.37
N VAL A 93 -18.93 -6.66 -1.30
CA VAL A 93 -18.99 -8.13 -1.15
C VAL A 93 -19.54 -8.53 0.21
N ALA A 94 -20.26 -9.66 0.26
CA ALA A 94 -20.92 -10.14 1.48
C ALA A 94 -19.97 -10.51 2.63
N GLY A 95 -18.74 -10.90 2.32
CA GLY A 95 -17.73 -11.36 3.27
C GLY A 95 -16.58 -10.37 3.47
N CYS A 96 -16.80 -9.06 3.32
CA CYS A 96 -15.74 -8.06 3.44
C CYS A 96 -14.94 -8.23 4.74
N PRO A 97 -13.63 -8.46 4.68
CA PRO A 97 -12.77 -8.62 5.86
C PRO A 97 -12.59 -7.32 6.65
N LEU A 98 -12.95 -6.18 6.05
CA LEU A 98 -12.73 -4.85 6.61
C LEU A 98 -13.90 -4.33 7.45
N ARG A 99 -14.88 -5.17 7.79
CA ARG A 99 -16.03 -4.77 8.64
C ARG A 99 -15.60 -4.12 9.95
N ASN A 100 -14.58 -4.67 10.60
CA ASN A 100 -14.06 -4.12 11.85
C ASN A 100 -13.53 -2.70 11.68
N SER A 101 -12.85 -2.40 10.57
CA SER A 101 -12.37 -1.05 10.27
C SER A 101 -13.52 -0.04 10.11
N PHE A 102 -14.61 -0.43 9.43
CA PHE A 102 -15.81 0.42 9.35
C PHE A 102 -16.46 0.63 10.72
N GLU A 103 -16.57 -0.43 11.54
CA GLU A 103 -17.14 -0.34 12.90
C GLU A 103 -16.34 0.63 13.78
N GLU A 104 -15.01 0.56 13.76
CA GLU A 104 -14.13 1.46 14.50
C GLU A 104 -14.25 2.91 14.02
N GLN A 105 -14.20 3.13 12.70
CA GLN A 105 -14.28 4.46 12.14
C GLN A 105 -15.65 5.10 12.40
N VAL A 106 -16.76 4.39 12.13
CA VAL A 106 -18.12 4.91 12.35
C VAL A 106 -18.36 5.17 13.83
N SER A 107 -17.98 4.25 14.72
CA SER A 107 -18.12 4.46 16.16
C SER A 107 -17.37 5.69 16.64
N ARG A 108 -16.18 5.93 16.13
CA ARG A 108 -15.36 7.10 16.49
C ARG A 108 -15.93 8.40 15.95
N THR A 109 -16.27 8.45 14.64
CA THR A 109 -16.70 9.71 13.98
C THR A 109 -18.12 10.08 14.32
N VAL A 110 -19.07 9.15 14.22
CA VAL A 110 -20.48 9.39 14.56
C VAL A 110 -20.67 9.51 16.06
N GLY A 111 -19.95 8.73 16.87
CA GLY A 111 -19.99 8.82 18.33
C GLY A 111 -19.48 10.16 18.90
N ALA A 112 -18.71 10.92 18.13
CA ALA A 112 -18.25 12.26 18.50
C ALA A 112 -19.27 13.36 18.19
N VAL A 113 -20.36 13.08 17.49
CA VAL A 113 -21.41 14.06 17.17
C VAL A 113 -22.21 14.39 18.44
N ALA A 114 -22.45 15.67 18.66
CA ALA A 114 -23.17 16.15 19.84
C ALA A 114 -24.57 15.52 19.94
N GLY A 115 -24.90 14.99 21.12
CA GLY A 115 -26.19 14.35 21.41
C GLY A 115 -26.26 12.84 21.04
N VAL A 116 -25.23 12.26 20.41
CA VAL A 116 -25.19 10.81 20.15
C VAL A 116 -24.90 10.07 21.45
N THR A 117 -25.78 9.14 21.80
CA THR A 117 -25.68 8.29 23.00
C THR A 117 -25.14 6.90 22.70
N ALA A 118 -25.47 6.36 21.53
CA ALA A 118 -25.01 5.05 21.05
C ALA A 118 -24.99 5.01 19.53
N VAL A 119 -24.08 4.23 18.96
CA VAL A 119 -23.98 4.01 17.51
C VAL A 119 -24.19 2.53 17.22
N ARG A 120 -25.09 2.22 16.28
CA ARG A 120 -25.32 0.87 15.76
C ARG A 120 -25.01 0.87 14.26
N LEU A 121 -24.09 -0.01 13.85
CA LEU A 121 -23.74 -0.18 12.44
C LEU A 121 -24.31 -1.47 11.88
N GLY A 122 -25.09 -1.34 10.82
CA GLY A 122 -25.60 -2.45 10.02
C GLY A 122 -24.91 -2.52 8.67
N PHE A 123 -24.82 -3.72 8.11
CA PHE A 123 -24.25 -3.92 6.78
C PHE A 123 -25.24 -4.59 5.84
N THR A 124 -25.27 -4.13 4.61
CA THR A 124 -25.95 -4.79 3.49
C THR A 124 -24.97 -4.99 2.34
N VAL A 125 -25.42 -5.57 1.24
CA VAL A 125 -24.57 -5.80 0.06
C VAL A 125 -25.16 -5.03 -1.12
N MET A 126 -24.31 -4.38 -1.89
CA MET A 126 -24.69 -3.66 -3.10
C MET A 126 -25.30 -4.61 -4.15
N THR A 127 -26.34 -4.14 -4.81
CA THR A 127 -26.91 -4.82 -5.99
C THR A 127 -25.92 -4.74 -7.17
N PRO A 128 -26.10 -5.56 -8.22
CA PRO A 128 -25.29 -5.46 -9.44
C PRO A 128 -25.33 -4.07 -10.07
N GLU A 129 -26.49 -3.44 -10.10
CA GLU A 129 -26.68 -2.10 -10.67
C GLU A 129 -25.94 -1.02 -9.86
N GLU A 130 -25.96 -1.14 -8.53
CA GLU A 130 -25.22 -0.23 -7.64
C GLU A 130 -23.70 -0.38 -7.79
N LYS A 131 -23.23 -1.62 -7.96
CA LYS A 131 -21.81 -1.89 -8.24
C LYS A 131 -21.37 -1.28 -9.57
N ALA A 132 -22.15 -1.46 -10.64
CA ALA A 132 -21.87 -0.86 -11.96
C ALA A 132 -21.84 0.68 -11.87
N ALA A 133 -22.77 1.28 -11.12
CA ALA A 133 -22.77 2.73 -10.88
C ALA A 133 -21.54 3.19 -10.09
N LEU A 134 -21.13 2.44 -9.08
CA LEU A 134 -19.92 2.70 -8.32
C LEU A 134 -18.67 2.64 -9.20
N VAL A 135 -18.52 1.60 -10.03
CA VAL A 135 -17.41 1.45 -10.98
C VAL A 135 -17.37 2.63 -11.97
N THR A 136 -18.52 3.02 -12.53
CA THR A 136 -18.62 4.17 -13.44
C THR A 136 -18.15 5.46 -12.76
N ARG A 137 -18.53 5.67 -11.49
CA ARG A 137 -18.12 6.83 -10.68
C ARG A 137 -16.63 6.82 -10.40
N LEU A 138 -16.07 5.65 -10.02
CA LEU A 138 -14.65 5.48 -9.74
C LEU A 138 -13.76 5.66 -10.96
N ARG A 139 -14.24 5.23 -12.13
CA ARG A 139 -13.56 5.45 -13.42
C ARG A 139 -13.51 6.93 -13.84
N GLY A 140 -14.36 7.80 -13.26
CA GLY A 140 -14.30 9.24 -13.48
C GLY A 140 -14.38 9.67 -14.94
N GLY A 141 -15.16 8.95 -15.78
CA GLY A 141 -15.28 9.20 -17.23
C GLY A 141 -14.12 8.66 -18.07
N ARG A 142 -13.20 7.85 -17.49
CA ARG A 142 -12.21 7.11 -18.27
C ARG A 142 -12.90 6.08 -19.17
N PRO A 143 -12.35 5.80 -20.37
CA PRO A 143 -12.99 4.86 -21.29
C PRO A 143 -13.06 3.44 -20.70
N GLU A 144 -14.10 2.70 -21.01
CA GLU A 144 -14.29 1.31 -20.57
C GLU A 144 -13.15 0.37 -21.01
N LYS A 145 -12.45 0.73 -22.09
CA LYS A 145 -11.27 0.00 -22.60
C LYS A 145 -10.10 0.96 -22.73
N GLY A 146 -9.02 0.64 -22.04
CA GLY A 146 -7.79 1.41 -22.07
C GLY A 146 -7.06 1.37 -20.72
N ILE A 147 -5.84 1.87 -20.71
CA ILE A 147 -5.01 1.90 -19.48
C ILE A 147 -5.70 2.82 -18.44
N SER A 148 -5.96 2.28 -17.25
CA SER A 148 -6.65 2.98 -16.16
C SER A 148 -5.77 3.99 -15.41
N LEU A 149 -4.45 3.98 -15.67
CA LEU A 149 -3.50 4.91 -15.07
C LEU A 149 -3.74 6.35 -15.55
N SER A 150 -3.58 7.29 -14.65
CA SER A 150 -3.57 8.71 -15.01
C SER A 150 -2.40 9.01 -15.95
N PRO A 151 -2.56 9.87 -16.97
CA PRO A 151 -1.43 10.33 -17.78
C PRO A 151 -0.32 11.03 -16.97
N ALA A 152 -0.64 11.50 -15.76
CA ALA A 152 0.29 12.10 -14.83
C ALA A 152 1.06 11.08 -13.98
N THR A 153 0.56 9.84 -13.91
CA THR A 153 1.24 8.76 -13.17
C THR A 153 2.58 8.44 -13.83
N ARG A 154 3.63 8.49 -13.06
CA ARG A 154 4.95 8.04 -13.45
C ARG A 154 5.02 6.52 -13.39
N VAL A 155 5.65 5.86 -14.36
CA VAL A 155 5.87 4.42 -14.32
C VAL A 155 7.36 4.15 -14.29
N VAL A 156 7.82 3.47 -13.22
CA VAL A 156 9.21 3.05 -13.03
C VAL A 156 9.27 1.52 -13.11
N VAL A 157 9.87 1.01 -14.18
CA VAL A 157 10.07 -0.42 -14.40
C VAL A 157 11.42 -0.82 -13.82
N VAL A 158 11.42 -1.75 -12.88
CA VAL A 158 12.63 -2.32 -12.31
C VAL A 158 13.00 -3.57 -13.11
N ALA A 159 14.13 -3.50 -13.80
CA ALA A 159 14.60 -4.53 -14.72
C ALA A 159 15.97 -5.06 -14.30
N SER A 160 16.26 -6.31 -14.63
CA SER A 160 17.58 -6.89 -14.41
C SER A 160 17.96 -7.84 -15.54
N GLY A 161 19.25 -8.05 -15.76
CA GLY A 161 19.74 -8.98 -16.76
C GLY A 161 19.56 -10.45 -16.36
N LYS A 162 19.74 -10.78 -15.09
CA LYS A 162 19.65 -12.14 -14.54
C LYS A 162 18.84 -12.19 -13.26
N GLY A 163 18.37 -13.37 -12.88
CA GLY A 163 17.75 -13.62 -11.59
C GLY A 163 18.75 -13.56 -10.44
N GLY A 164 18.24 -13.33 -9.21
CA GLY A 164 19.06 -13.36 -7.99
C GLY A 164 19.89 -12.09 -7.73
N VAL A 165 19.66 -10.99 -8.45
CA VAL A 165 20.33 -9.70 -8.20
C VAL A 165 19.62 -8.84 -7.13
N GLY A 166 18.52 -9.33 -6.54
CA GLY A 166 17.74 -8.59 -5.53
C GLY A 166 16.74 -7.58 -6.12
N LYS A 167 16.35 -7.75 -7.38
CA LYS A 167 15.41 -6.87 -8.09
C LYS A 167 14.11 -6.65 -7.31
N SER A 168 13.41 -7.71 -6.94
CA SER A 168 12.10 -7.64 -6.26
C SER A 168 12.22 -7.09 -4.84
N THR A 169 13.28 -7.42 -4.11
CA THR A 169 13.59 -6.83 -2.80
C THR A 169 13.78 -5.31 -2.92
N LEU A 170 14.52 -4.88 -3.94
CA LEU A 170 14.70 -3.46 -4.22
C LEU A 170 13.37 -2.79 -4.61
N THR A 171 12.57 -3.44 -5.47
CA THR A 171 11.25 -2.93 -5.90
C THR A 171 10.33 -2.69 -4.70
N ALA A 172 10.21 -3.67 -3.81
CA ALA A 172 9.38 -3.56 -2.61
C ALA A 172 9.83 -2.42 -1.69
N ASN A 173 11.12 -2.36 -1.38
CA ASN A 173 11.66 -1.33 -0.49
C ASN A 173 11.69 0.07 -1.13
N LEU A 174 11.91 0.19 -2.45
CA LEU A 174 11.81 1.46 -3.17
C LEU A 174 10.38 2.00 -3.12
N ALA A 175 9.38 1.13 -3.29
CA ALA A 175 7.98 1.54 -3.21
C ALA A 175 7.62 2.06 -1.81
N VAL A 176 8.07 1.38 -0.74
CA VAL A 176 7.88 1.84 0.63
C VAL A 176 8.60 3.19 0.87
N ALA A 177 9.83 3.34 0.35
CA ALA A 177 10.59 4.58 0.48
C ALA A 177 9.90 5.76 -0.23
N LEU A 178 9.39 5.57 -1.45
CA LEU A 178 8.64 6.60 -2.19
C LEU A 178 7.34 6.97 -1.48
N SER A 179 6.61 5.99 -0.94
CA SER A 179 5.43 6.24 -0.11
C SER A 179 5.78 7.02 1.16
N GLY A 180 6.92 6.73 1.78
CA GLY A 180 7.46 7.49 2.92
C GLY A 180 7.81 8.95 2.59
N LEU A 181 8.06 9.27 1.32
CA LEU A 181 8.23 10.64 0.82
C LEU A 181 6.89 11.35 0.55
N GLY A 182 5.75 10.69 0.77
CA GLY A 182 4.40 11.22 0.57
C GLY A 182 3.82 10.98 -0.81
N GLU A 183 4.45 10.16 -1.67
CA GLU A 183 3.87 9.78 -2.96
C GLU A 183 2.78 8.71 -2.79
N GLN A 184 1.74 8.80 -3.60
CA GLN A 184 0.76 7.72 -3.77
C GLN A 184 1.37 6.66 -4.70
N VAL A 185 1.73 5.51 -4.13
CA VAL A 185 2.51 4.49 -4.84
C VAL A 185 1.69 3.23 -5.12
N GLY A 186 1.78 2.75 -6.36
CA GLY A 186 1.34 1.41 -6.75
C GLY A 186 2.54 0.51 -7.02
N VAL A 187 2.40 -0.78 -6.75
CA VAL A 187 3.36 -1.81 -7.13
C VAL A 187 2.67 -2.84 -8.01
N LEU A 188 3.26 -3.09 -9.18
CA LEU A 188 2.85 -4.17 -10.06
C LEU A 188 3.96 -5.23 -10.14
N ASP A 189 3.71 -6.37 -9.51
CA ASP A 189 4.59 -7.54 -9.59
C ASP A 189 4.17 -8.40 -10.80
N GLY A 190 4.91 -8.25 -11.88
CA GLY A 190 4.74 -8.98 -13.14
C GLY A 190 5.74 -10.14 -13.32
N ASP A 191 6.52 -10.49 -12.27
CA ASP A 191 7.46 -11.62 -12.34
C ASP A 191 6.72 -12.94 -12.09
N VAL A 192 6.33 -13.59 -13.17
CA VAL A 192 5.56 -14.86 -13.17
C VAL A 192 6.31 -16.01 -12.47
N TYR A 193 7.62 -15.97 -12.50
CA TYR A 193 8.46 -17.06 -11.97
C TYR A 193 8.95 -16.78 -10.56
N GLY A 194 8.90 -15.53 -10.13
CA GLY A 194 9.45 -15.07 -8.85
C GLY A 194 8.56 -14.08 -8.10
N HIS A 195 7.24 -14.21 -8.22
CA HIS A 195 6.25 -13.34 -7.60
C HIS A 195 6.35 -13.32 -6.07
N SER A 196 7.31 -12.58 -5.55
CA SER A 196 7.66 -12.56 -4.12
C SER A 196 7.26 -11.26 -3.41
N ILE A 197 6.84 -10.23 -4.15
CA ILE A 197 6.55 -8.91 -3.56
C ILE A 197 5.40 -8.94 -2.54
N PRO A 198 4.28 -9.68 -2.76
CA PRO A 198 3.25 -9.78 -1.72
C PRO A 198 3.79 -10.27 -0.38
N HIS A 199 4.61 -11.33 -0.40
CA HIS A 199 5.25 -11.85 0.80
C HIS A 199 6.21 -10.84 1.44
N MET A 200 7.08 -10.20 0.64
CA MET A 200 8.03 -9.19 1.11
C MET A 200 7.38 -7.95 1.72
N LEU A 201 6.14 -7.68 1.37
CA LEU A 201 5.34 -6.56 1.91
C LEU A 201 4.30 -7.00 2.94
N GLY A 202 4.24 -8.27 3.31
CA GLY A 202 3.27 -8.80 4.28
C GLY A 202 1.82 -8.65 3.82
N VAL A 203 1.57 -8.77 2.51
CA VAL A 203 0.23 -8.65 1.93
C VAL A 203 -0.30 -10.02 1.56
N ASP A 204 -1.11 -10.60 2.45
CA ASP A 204 -1.75 -11.91 2.26
C ASP A 204 -3.15 -11.81 1.63
N GLN A 205 -3.71 -10.61 1.57
CA GLN A 205 -5.05 -10.38 1.05
C GLN A 205 -5.04 -10.51 -0.48
N ARG A 206 -6.06 -11.21 -1.01
CA ARG A 206 -6.26 -11.29 -2.46
C ARG A 206 -7.04 -10.09 -2.97
N PRO A 207 -6.85 -9.70 -4.25
CA PRO A 207 -7.64 -8.66 -4.90
C PRO A 207 -9.13 -8.99 -4.85
N VAL A 208 -9.97 -7.97 -4.72
CA VAL A 208 -11.43 -8.10 -4.75
C VAL A 208 -11.93 -7.59 -6.10
N THR A 209 -12.92 -8.29 -6.69
CA THR A 209 -13.54 -7.84 -7.92
C THR A 209 -14.89 -7.21 -7.64
N VAL A 210 -15.09 -5.99 -8.11
CA VAL A 210 -16.34 -5.23 -8.05
C VAL A 210 -16.81 -5.02 -9.48
N ASP A 211 -17.84 -5.75 -9.92
CA ASP A 211 -18.22 -5.86 -11.31
C ASP A 211 -17.01 -6.34 -12.15
N GLU A 212 -16.58 -5.57 -13.15
CA GLU A 212 -15.39 -5.89 -13.96
C GLU A 212 -14.11 -5.22 -13.46
N MET A 213 -14.17 -4.45 -12.37
CA MET A 213 -13.05 -3.73 -11.80
C MET A 213 -12.34 -4.54 -10.71
N ILE A 214 -11.04 -4.62 -10.79
CA ILE A 214 -10.20 -5.27 -9.79
C ILE A 214 -9.72 -4.23 -8.78
N VAL A 215 -10.04 -4.43 -7.51
CA VAL A 215 -9.55 -3.60 -6.40
C VAL A 215 -8.31 -4.28 -5.82
N PRO A 216 -7.12 -3.69 -5.93
CA PRO A 216 -5.90 -4.29 -5.43
C PRO A 216 -5.85 -4.21 -3.90
N PRO A 217 -5.29 -5.21 -3.21
CA PRO A 217 -5.00 -5.07 -1.79
C PRO A 217 -4.01 -3.94 -1.54
N ALA A 218 -4.06 -3.37 -0.33
CA ALA A 218 -3.21 -2.27 0.06
C ALA A 218 -2.45 -2.56 1.36
N ARG A 219 -1.26 -1.98 1.49
CA ARG A 219 -0.50 -1.89 2.72
C ARG A 219 -0.32 -0.41 3.06
N GLY A 220 -1.11 0.11 3.99
CA GLY A 220 -1.23 1.56 4.18
C GLY A 220 -1.71 2.22 2.88
N ASP A 221 -0.98 3.21 2.39
CA ASP A 221 -1.30 3.91 1.14
C ASP A 221 -0.74 3.22 -0.12
N LEU A 222 0.05 2.16 0.03
CA LEU A 222 0.67 1.43 -1.06
C LEU A 222 -0.28 0.37 -1.61
N ARG A 223 -0.65 0.46 -2.90
CA ARG A 223 -1.48 -0.52 -3.61
C ARG A 223 -0.61 -1.55 -4.29
N LEU A 224 -1.00 -2.82 -4.16
CA LEU A 224 -0.22 -3.93 -4.71
C LEU A 224 -1.06 -4.80 -5.63
N MET A 225 -0.59 -5.02 -6.85
CA MET A 225 -1.09 -6.06 -7.73
C MET A 225 0.05 -7.01 -8.08
N SER A 226 -0.16 -8.30 -7.91
CA SER A 226 0.78 -9.34 -8.29
C SER A 226 0.10 -10.41 -9.13
N ILE A 227 0.82 -10.91 -10.12
CA ILE A 227 0.39 -12.08 -10.87
C ILE A 227 0.25 -13.30 -9.95
N GLY A 228 1.02 -13.34 -8.86
CA GLY A 228 0.97 -14.39 -7.84
C GLY A 228 -0.40 -14.56 -7.19
N PHE A 229 -1.22 -13.50 -7.12
CA PHE A 229 -2.57 -13.61 -6.55
C PHE A 229 -3.52 -14.50 -7.37
N PHE A 230 -3.20 -14.75 -8.62
CA PHE A 230 -4.00 -15.55 -9.56
C PHE A 230 -3.40 -16.92 -9.85
N LEU A 231 -2.28 -17.24 -9.19
CA LEU A 231 -1.64 -18.54 -9.28
C LEU A 231 -2.12 -19.42 -8.13
N ASP A 232 -2.44 -20.67 -8.46
CA ASP A 232 -2.64 -21.69 -7.42
C ASP A 232 -1.29 -22.32 -7.10
N ASP A 233 -0.92 -22.37 -5.84
CA ASP A 233 0.38 -22.85 -5.32
C ASP A 233 0.78 -24.24 -5.82
N ASN A 234 -0.15 -25.02 -6.37
CA ASN A 234 0.05 -26.41 -6.79
C ASN A 234 -0.11 -26.67 -8.31
N SER A 235 -0.36 -25.62 -9.10
CA SER A 235 -0.55 -25.81 -10.55
C SER A 235 0.62 -25.24 -11.34
N PRO A 236 1.42 -26.06 -12.05
CA PRO A 236 2.42 -25.56 -12.97
C PRO A 236 1.73 -24.93 -14.19
N ILE A 237 1.40 -23.65 -14.09
CA ILE A 237 0.83 -22.92 -15.21
C ILE A 237 1.97 -22.52 -16.14
N MET A 238 1.96 -23.04 -17.36
CA MET A 238 2.90 -22.58 -18.40
C MET A 238 2.39 -21.26 -18.99
N TRP A 239 2.91 -20.15 -18.50
CA TRP A 239 2.65 -18.84 -19.07
C TRP A 239 3.33 -18.69 -20.43
N ARG A 240 2.52 -18.47 -21.46
CA ARG A 240 3.01 -18.12 -22.79
C ARG A 240 2.99 -16.62 -22.98
N GLY A 241 3.88 -16.05 -23.80
CA GLY A 241 3.99 -14.61 -24.03
C GLY A 241 2.66 -13.88 -24.23
N PRO A 242 1.73 -14.38 -25.10
CA PRO A 242 0.43 -13.73 -25.29
C PRO A 242 -0.48 -13.73 -24.05
N MET A 243 -0.39 -14.75 -23.18
CA MET A 243 -1.16 -14.76 -21.92
C MET A 243 -0.64 -13.73 -20.95
N LEU A 244 0.67 -13.60 -20.87
CA LEU A 244 1.32 -12.64 -20.00
C LEU A 244 1.06 -11.20 -20.46
N HIS A 245 1.11 -10.95 -21.77
CA HIS A 245 0.72 -9.67 -22.34
C HIS A 245 -0.72 -9.27 -21.93
N ARG A 246 -1.68 -10.18 -22.07
CA ARG A 246 -3.07 -9.94 -21.64
C ARG A 246 -3.21 -9.69 -20.14
N ALA A 247 -2.49 -10.44 -19.30
CA ALA A 247 -2.53 -10.21 -17.86
C ALA A 247 -1.99 -8.82 -17.49
N LEU A 248 -0.89 -8.40 -18.11
CA LEU A 248 -0.35 -7.04 -17.91
C LEU A 248 -1.31 -5.96 -18.43
N GLU A 249 -1.93 -6.18 -19.59
CA GLU A 249 -2.95 -5.29 -20.11
C GLU A 249 -4.12 -5.17 -19.14
N GLN A 250 -4.65 -6.28 -18.61
CA GLN A 250 -5.71 -6.28 -17.61
C GLN A 250 -5.28 -5.58 -16.32
N PHE A 251 -4.07 -5.79 -15.83
CA PHE A 251 -3.59 -5.10 -14.64
C PHE A 251 -3.45 -3.59 -14.84
N LEU A 252 -3.21 -3.15 -16.05
CA LEU A 252 -3.14 -1.72 -16.37
C LEU A 252 -4.51 -1.11 -16.71
N SER A 253 -5.51 -1.91 -17.16
CA SER A 253 -6.82 -1.44 -17.56
C SER A 253 -7.90 -1.64 -16.50
N ASP A 254 -7.94 -2.82 -15.88
CA ASP A 254 -9.07 -3.24 -15.05
C ASP A 254 -8.84 -3.04 -13.55
N VAL A 255 -7.57 -2.82 -13.14
CA VAL A 255 -7.23 -2.54 -11.74
C VAL A 255 -7.55 -1.08 -11.38
N HIS A 256 -8.22 -0.90 -10.26
CA HIS A 256 -8.48 0.42 -9.68
C HIS A 256 -7.23 0.95 -8.96
N TRP A 257 -6.32 1.53 -9.72
CA TRP A 257 -5.11 2.13 -9.17
C TRP A 257 -5.36 3.45 -8.41
N GLY A 258 -6.51 4.11 -8.62
CA GLY A 258 -6.77 5.44 -8.09
C GLY A 258 -5.84 6.50 -8.71
N ASP A 259 -5.56 7.55 -7.94
CA ASP A 259 -4.69 8.63 -8.39
C ASP A 259 -3.27 8.39 -7.85
N LEU A 260 -2.49 7.59 -8.60
CA LEU A 260 -1.10 7.33 -8.26
C LEU A 260 -0.18 8.45 -8.75
N ASP A 261 0.82 8.77 -7.92
CA ASP A 261 1.98 9.53 -8.34
C ASP A 261 2.97 8.66 -9.10
N THR A 262 3.26 7.46 -8.56
CA THR A 262 4.23 6.52 -9.14
C THR A 262 3.69 5.09 -9.12
N LEU A 263 3.82 4.38 -10.25
CA LEU A 263 3.66 2.94 -10.35
C LEU A 263 5.04 2.29 -10.51
N VAL A 264 5.46 1.49 -9.54
CA VAL A 264 6.70 0.70 -9.62
C VAL A 264 6.37 -0.69 -10.15
N VAL A 265 7.03 -1.12 -11.22
CA VAL A 265 6.72 -2.37 -11.91
C VAL A 265 7.92 -3.31 -11.83
N ASP A 266 7.74 -4.45 -11.20
CA ASP A 266 8.71 -5.54 -11.17
C ASP A 266 8.50 -6.48 -12.37
N ILE A 267 9.55 -6.76 -13.15
CA ILE A 267 9.46 -7.61 -14.33
C ILE A 267 10.39 -8.80 -14.22
N PRO A 268 10.09 -9.94 -14.88
CA PRO A 268 11.02 -11.05 -14.95
C PRO A 268 12.40 -10.63 -15.43
N PRO A 269 13.47 -11.30 -14.97
CA PRO A 269 14.81 -10.99 -15.40
C PRO A 269 15.03 -11.31 -16.88
N GLY A 270 15.89 -10.55 -17.54
CA GLY A 270 16.31 -10.77 -18.93
C GLY A 270 15.59 -9.89 -19.94
N THR A 271 15.54 -10.35 -21.20
CA THR A 271 15.05 -9.60 -22.37
C THR A 271 13.76 -10.20 -22.95
N GLY A 272 12.96 -10.85 -22.10
CA GLY A 272 11.79 -11.63 -22.52
C GLY A 272 10.57 -10.80 -22.94
N ASP A 273 9.50 -11.52 -23.27
CA ASP A 273 8.23 -10.99 -23.79
C ASP A 273 7.59 -9.93 -22.89
N VAL A 274 7.84 -9.98 -21.57
CA VAL A 274 7.29 -9.01 -20.59
C VAL A 274 7.83 -7.61 -20.83
N ALA A 275 9.14 -7.48 -21.02
CA ALA A 275 9.76 -6.17 -21.28
C ALA A 275 9.25 -5.56 -22.59
N ILE A 276 9.05 -6.40 -23.62
CA ILE A 276 8.47 -5.99 -24.91
C ILE A 276 7.02 -5.54 -24.73
N SER A 277 6.22 -6.34 -24.03
CA SER A 277 4.81 -6.05 -23.76
C SER A 277 4.65 -4.75 -22.99
N LEU A 278 5.43 -4.55 -21.92
CA LEU A 278 5.39 -3.31 -21.15
C LEU A 278 5.82 -2.09 -21.97
N GLY A 279 6.87 -2.21 -22.78
CA GLY A 279 7.27 -1.11 -23.66
C GLY A 279 6.21 -0.73 -24.69
N GLN A 280 5.41 -1.69 -25.17
CA GLN A 280 4.27 -1.42 -26.04
C GLN A 280 3.10 -0.76 -25.30
N LEU A 281 2.78 -1.23 -24.09
CA LEU A 281 1.69 -0.71 -23.28
C LEU A 281 2.06 0.64 -22.62
N LEU A 282 3.31 0.82 -22.21
CA LEU A 282 3.80 1.96 -21.44
C LEU A 282 5.08 2.56 -22.05
N PRO A 283 5.02 3.13 -23.27
CA PRO A 283 6.22 3.62 -23.98
C PRO A 283 6.90 4.82 -23.30
N ARG A 284 6.24 5.45 -22.30
CA ARG A 284 6.80 6.52 -21.50
C ARG A 284 7.40 6.04 -20.17
N ALA A 285 7.39 4.75 -19.91
CA ALA A 285 7.96 4.20 -18.69
C ALA A 285 9.47 4.45 -18.63
N GLU A 286 9.95 4.59 -17.41
CA GLU A 286 11.36 4.77 -17.09
C GLU A 286 11.91 3.47 -16.50
N VAL A 287 13.10 3.07 -16.92
CA VAL A 287 13.69 1.80 -16.51
C VAL A 287 14.84 2.02 -15.55
N LEU A 288 14.71 1.45 -14.36
CA LEU A 288 15.76 1.31 -13.37
C LEU A 288 16.43 -0.06 -13.54
N VAL A 289 17.70 -0.07 -13.93
CA VAL A 289 18.41 -1.31 -14.22
C VAL A 289 19.17 -1.76 -12.98
N VAL A 290 18.84 -2.95 -12.46
CA VAL A 290 19.49 -3.53 -11.28
C VAL A 290 20.53 -4.56 -11.72
N THR A 291 21.74 -4.43 -11.20
CA THR A 291 22.85 -5.35 -11.42
C THR A 291 23.60 -5.63 -10.12
N THR A 292 24.55 -6.56 -10.17
CA THR A 292 25.54 -6.79 -9.12
C THR A 292 26.94 -6.50 -9.69
N PRO A 293 27.99 -6.34 -8.85
CA PRO A 293 29.32 -5.94 -9.34
C PRO A 293 29.95 -6.88 -10.34
N GLN A 294 29.53 -8.17 -10.41
CA GLN A 294 30.17 -9.16 -11.26
C GLN A 294 30.02 -8.84 -12.76
N PRO A 295 31.10 -8.99 -13.57
CA PRO A 295 31.07 -8.75 -15.02
C PRO A 295 30.00 -9.56 -15.77
N ALA A 296 29.74 -10.80 -15.36
CA ALA A 296 28.70 -11.64 -15.99
C ALA A 296 27.28 -11.09 -15.79
N ALA A 297 27.01 -10.37 -14.67
CA ALA A 297 25.73 -9.71 -14.46
C ALA A 297 25.59 -8.47 -15.33
N GLN A 298 26.66 -7.67 -15.45
CA GLN A 298 26.73 -6.49 -16.27
C GLN A 298 26.39 -6.77 -17.73
N GLN A 299 27.06 -7.77 -18.36
CA GLN A 299 26.84 -8.10 -19.78
C GLN A 299 25.38 -8.42 -20.12
N VAL A 300 24.67 -9.08 -19.22
CA VAL A 300 23.26 -9.41 -19.45
C VAL A 300 22.36 -8.20 -19.16
N ALA A 301 22.72 -7.36 -18.17
CA ALA A 301 22.00 -6.15 -17.86
C ALA A 301 22.05 -5.11 -19.00
N VAL A 302 23.17 -5.00 -19.71
CA VAL A 302 23.29 -4.19 -20.94
C VAL A 302 22.21 -4.58 -21.97
N ARG A 303 22.00 -5.87 -22.18
CA ARG A 303 20.97 -6.36 -23.12
C ARG A 303 19.56 -5.99 -22.69
N SER A 304 19.26 -6.08 -21.38
CA SER A 304 17.98 -5.63 -20.82
C SER A 304 17.77 -4.13 -21.04
N ALA A 305 18.77 -3.31 -20.77
CA ALA A 305 18.71 -1.87 -21.00
C ALA A 305 18.51 -1.52 -22.49
N GLN A 306 19.25 -2.19 -23.38
CA GLN A 306 19.10 -2.02 -24.84
C GLN A 306 17.71 -2.43 -25.33
N MET A 307 17.10 -3.48 -24.75
CA MET A 307 15.75 -3.88 -25.09
C MET A 307 14.74 -2.81 -24.65
N ALA A 308 14.88 -2.25 -23.45
CA ALA A 308 14.06 -1.16 -22.97
C ALA A 308 14.13 0.06 -23.90
N LEU A 309 15.32 0.47 -24.33
CA LEU A 309 15.50 1.56 -25.29
C LEU A 309 14.83 1.27 -26.64
N LYS A 310 14.94 0.03 -27.15
CA LYS A 310 14.32 -0.38 -28.43
C LYS A 310 12.78 -0.36 -28.36
N THR A 311 12.20 -0.54 -27.19
CA THR A 311 10.75 -0.47 -26.97
C THR A 311 10.25 0.93 -26.63
N GLY A 312 11.12 1.96 -26.70
CA GLY A 312 10.77 3.37 -26.49
C GLY A 312 10.83 3.84 -25.04
N MET A 313 11.16 2.95 -24.11
CA MET A 313 11.33 3.32 -22.69
C MET A 313 12.63 4.13 -22.47
N ARG A 314 12.67 4.93 -21.44
CA ARG A 314 13.83 5.73 -21.06
C ARG A 314 14.62 5.08 -19.92
N ILE A 315 15.93 5.06 -20.00
CA ILE A 315 16.75 4.62 -18.87
C ILE A 315 16.73 5.72 -17.79
N LEU A 316 16.27 5.36 -16.60
CA LEU A 316 16.30 6.21 -15.42
C LEU A 316 17.70 6.22 -14.79
N GLY A 317 18.29 5.04 -14.68
CA GLY A 317 19.62 4.84 -14.14
C GLY A 317 19.91 3.39 -13.78
N VAL A 318 21.05 3.18 -13.16
CA VAL A 318 21.56 1.88 -12.70
C VAL A 318 21.61 1.85 -11.19
N VAL A 319 21.25 0.69 -10.62
CA VAL A 319 21.50 0.37 -9.21
C VAL A 319 22.45 -0.83 -9.15
N GLU A 320 23.58 -0.66 -8.48
CA GLU A 320 24.47 -1.76 -8.14
C GLU A 320 24.07 -2.30 -6.76
N ASN A 321 23.45 -3.47 -6.73
CA ASN A 321 23.07 -4.16 -5.51
C ASN A 321 24.15 -5.16 -5.09
N MET A 322 24.20 -5.48 -3.80
CA MET A 322 25.24 -6.35 -3.21
C MET A 322 26.65 -5.81 -3.47
N SER A 323 26.81 -4.49 -3.45
CA SER A 323 28.05 -3.79 -3.80
C SER A 323 29.18 -4.13 -2.84
N TYR A 324 28.85 -4.28 -1.56
CA TYR A 324 29.77 -4.61 -0.48
C TYR A 324 28.98 -5.21 0.69
N LEU A 325 29.66 -5.85 1.64
CA LEU A 325 29.04 -6.37 2.86
C LEU A 325 28.86 -5.24 3.88
N ALA A 326 27.63 -5.02 4.35
CA ALA A 326 27.33 -4.03 5.37
C ALA A 326 28.16 -4.24 6.63
N GLY A 327 28.63 -3.16 7.24
CA GLY A 327 29.44 -3.16 8.46
C GLY A 327 30.93 -3.40 8.25
N THR A 328 31.35 -4.16 7.22
CA THR A 328 32.79 -4.40 6.94
C THR A 328 33.29 -3.68 5.70
N GLY A 329 32.41 -3.42 4.73
CA GLY A 329 32.78 -2.82 3.45
C GLY A 329 33.43 -3.80 2.46
N ASP A 330 33.48 -5.10 2.76
CA ASP A 330 34.11 -6.11 1.92
C ASP A 330 33.38 -6.28 0.60
N GLU A 331 34.09 -6.16 -0.52
CA GLU A 331 33.56 -6.28 -1.87
C GLU A 331 33.53 -7.76 -2.33
N LEU A 332 32.64 -8.57 -1.73
CA LEU A 332 32.55 -10.03 -1.95
C LEU A 332 32.33 -10.43 -3.41
N PHE A 333 31.70 -9.58 -4.19
CA PHE A 333 31.36 -9.81 -5.59
C PHE A 333 32.19 -8.94 -6.56
N GLY A 334 33.28 -8.34 -6.07
CA GLY A 334 34.06 -7.35 -6.82
C GLY A 334 33.43 -5.97 -6.76
N SER A 335 33.92 -5.06 -7.58
CA SER A 335 33.50 -3.65 -7.58
C SER A 335 33.41 -3.06 -8.98
N GLY A 336 32.66 -1.93 -9.08
CA GLY A 336 32.61 -1.09 -10.27
C GLY A 336 31.75 -1.59 -11.43
N GLY A 337 31.08 -2.76 -11.31
CA GLY A 337 30.23 -3.28 -12.37
C GLY A 337 29.02 -2.42 -12.67
N GLY A 338 28.43 -1.80 -11.62
CA GLY A 338 27.33 -0.87 -11.80
C GLY A 338 27.74 0.41 -12.54
N GLN A 339 28.92 0.98 -12.22
CA GLN A 339 29.44 2.16 -12.92
C GLN A 339 29.75 1.83 -14.39
N ALA A 340 30.42 0.68 -14.64
CA ALA A 340 30.72 0.26 -16.00
C ALA A 340 29.44 0.04 -16.84
N LEU A 341 28.40 -0.53 -16.24
CA LEU A 341 27.07 -0.65 -16.88
C LEU A 341 26.47 0.73 -17.16
N ALA A 342 26.50 1.65 -16.20
CA ALA A 342 25.97 2.99 -16.32
C ALA A 342 26.65 3.75 -17.48
N ASP A 343 27.95 3.67 -17.58
CA ASP A 343 28.75 4.29 -18.65
C ASP A 343 28.40 3.68 -20.03
N GLU A 344 28.22 2.35 -20.10
CA GLU A 344 27.90 1.65 -21.35
C GLU A 344 26.49 1.97 -21.87
N ILE A 345 25.50 2.10 -20.98
CA ILE A 345 24.12 2.41 -21.40
C ILE A 345 23.81 3.91 -21.43
N GLY A 346 24.76 4.76 -21.07
CA GLY A 346 24.61 6.22 -21.07
C GLY A 346 23.64 6.73 -20.01
N GLY A 347 23.54 6.06 -18.85
CA GLY A 347 22.70 6.45 -17.71
C GLY A 347 23.52 6.71 -16.45
N PRO A 348 22.94 7.33 -15.41
CA PRO A 348 23.62 7.52 -14.13
C PRO A 348 23.64 6.22 -13.29
N LEU A 349 24.70 6.04 -12.50
CA LEU A 349 24.67 5.14 -11.35
C LEU A 349 23.97 5.88 -10.20
N LEU A 350 22.75 5.42 -9.83
CA LEU A 350 21.91 6.10 -8.85
C LEU A 350 22.21 5.66 -7.41
N ALA A 351 22.55 4.38 -7.21
CA ALA A 351 22.85 3.86 -5.89
C ALA A 351 23.78 2.65 -5.94
N ARG A 352 24.53 2.47 -4.85
CA ARG A 352 25.22 1.25 -4.48
C ARG A 352 24.62 0.76 -3.18
N ILE A 353 23.94 -0.40 -3.23
CA ILE A 353 23.24 -0.98 -2.08
C ILE A 353 24.09 -2.11 -1.52
N PRO A 354 24.34 -2.14 -0.20
CA PRO A 354 25.13 -3.20 0.41
C PRO A 354 24.38 -4.54 0.41
N LEU A 355 25.13 -5.63 0.51
CA LEU A 355 24.63 -6.92 0.98
C LEU A 355 24.44 -6.83 2.48
N ASP A 356 23.20 -6.73 2.91
CA ASP A 356 22.84 -6.51 4.31
C ASP A 356 21.91 -7.63 4.81
N PRO A 357 22.28 -8.39 5.86
CA PRO A 357 21.40 -9.39 6.46
C PRO A 357 20.07 -8.83 6.94
N LEU A 358 20.03 -7.58 7.42
CA LEU A 358 18.80 -6.92 7.90
C LEU A 358 17.79 -6.71 6.78
N LEU A 359 18.26 -6.42 5.56
CA LEU A 359 17.40 -6.30 4.39
C LEU A 359 16.70 -7.64 4.04
N ARG A 360 17.43 -8.76 4.19
CA ARG A 360 16.87 -10.11 4.00
C ARG A 360 15.88 -10.46 5.12
N GLU A 361 16.26 -10.25 6.37
CA GLU A 361 15.43 -10.56 7.54
C GLU A 361 14.10 -9.81 7.48
N ALA A 362 14.14 -8.52 7.20
CA ALA A 362 12.94 -7.72 7.01
C ALA A 362 12.01 -8.30 5.92
N ALA A 363 12.57 -8.65 4.75
CA ALA A 363 11.80 -9.23 3.65
C ALA A 363 11.18 -10.60 3.99
N ASP A 364 11.88 -11.43 4.77
CA ASP A 364 11.39 -12.74 5.24
C ASP A 364 10.21 -12.58 6.23
N GLU A 365 10.17 -11.47 6.97
CA GLU A 365 9.11 -11.11 7.93
C GLU A 365 7.95 -10.32 7.29
N GLY A 366 8.00 -10.05 5.98
CA GLY A 366 6.99 -9.25 5.28
C GLY A 366 7.05 -7.75 5.59
N LEU A 367 8.23 -7.27 5.99
CA LEU A 367 8.46 -5.88 6.38
C LEU A 367 9.54 -5.23 5.51
N SER A 368 9.56 -3.90 5.50
CA SER A 368 10.64 -3.13 4.85
C SER A 368 11.80 -2.91 5.82
N VAL A 369 13.04 -2.95 5.32
CA VAL A 369 14.21 -2.58 6.11
C VAL A 369 14.15 -1.12 6.58
N LEU A 370 13.43 -0.26 5.87
CA LEU A 370 13.20 1.14 6.26
C LEU A 370 12.35 1.26 7.54
N GLU A 371 11.56 0.23 7.85
CA GLU A 371 10.70 0.19 9.04
C GLU A 371 11.38 -0.54 10.20
N THR A 372 12.08 -1.66 9.89
CA THR A 372 12.68 -2.53 10.92
C THR A 372 14.07 -2.09 11.34
N ALA A 373 14.84 -1.52 10.42
CA ALA A 373 16.24 -1.09 10.67
C ALA A 373 16.57 0.20 9.89
N PRO A 374 15.89 1.33 10.18
CA PRO A 374 16.05 2.58 9.42
C PRO A 374 17.47 3.15 9.45
N GLU A 375 18.26 2.81 10.48
CA GLU A 375 19.65 3.26 10.62
C GLU A 375 20.65 2.35 9.88
N SER A 376 20.20 1.28 9.20
CA SER A 376 21.08 0.39 8.45
C SER A 376 21.62 1.05 7.19
N GLU A 377 22.78 0.59 6.73
CA GLU A 377 23.39 1.08 5.48
C GLU A 377 22.50 0.80 4.27
N ALA A 378 21.79 -0.34 4.26
CA ALA A 378 20.82 -0.67 3.21
C ALA A 378 19.64 0.28 3.21
N ALA A 379 19.05 0.58 4.38
CA ALA A 379 17.94 1.52 4.49
C ALA A 379 18.34 2.92 4.00
N ALA A 380 19.50 3.41 4.43
CA ALA A 380 20.02 4.72 4.00
C ALA A 380 20.25 4.78 2.48
N ALA A 381 20.83 3.72 1.89
CA ALA A 381 21.07 3.65 0.45
C ALA A 381 19.76 3.61 -0.37
N ILE A 382 18.73 2.89 0.11
CA ILE A 382 17.43 2.81 -0.54
C ILE A 382 16.65 4.13 -0.39
N ALA A 383 16.71 4.79 0.77
CA ALA A 383 16.12 6.10 0.97
C ALA A 383 16.72 7.14 0.02
N ALA A 384 18.05 7.19 -0.09
CA ALA A 384 18.74 8.07 -1.04
C ALA A 384 18.38 7.76 -2.50
N LEU A 385 18.20 6.48 -2.86
CA LEU A 385 17.71 6.08 -4.18
C LEU A 385 16.31 6.63 -4.43
N ALA A 386 15.39 6.51 -3.46
CA ALA A 386 14.02 7.01 -3.60
C ALA A 386 14.00 8.53 -3.78
N GLU A 387 14.81 9.28 -3.04
CA GLU A 387 14.98 10.72 -3.22
C GLU A 387 15.49 11.07 -4.62
N ALA A 388 16.51 10.35 -5.13
CA ALA A 388 17.03 10.53 -6.47
C ALA A 388 15.97 10.24 -7.56
N VAL A 389 15.19 9.16 -7.36
CA VAL A 389 14.07 8.82 -8.24
C VAL A 389 13.01 9.91 -8.20
N ALA A 390 12.56 10.37 -7.04
CA ALA A 390 11.58 11.44 -6.90
C ALA A 390 12.07 12.77 -7.52
N ALA A 391 13.31 13.16 -7.26
CA ALA A 391 13.91 14.38 -7.80
C ALA A 391 14.02 14.41 -9.33
N SER A 392 14.22 13.26 -9.98
CA SER A 392 14.32 13.15 -11.45
C SER A 392 13.01 13.54 -12.17
N ARG A 393 11.84 13.44 -11.48
CA ARG A 393 10.53 13.90 -11.96
C ARG A 393 10.51 15.42 -12.14
N ALA A 394 11.06 16.16 -11.19
CA ALA A 394 11.09 17.64 -11.22
C ALA A 394 11.89 18.21 -12.41
N GLY A 395 12.93 17.51 -12.85
CA GLY A 395 13.74 17.90 -14.01
C GLY A 395 13.03 17.76 -15.36
N SER A 396 12.07 16.84 -15.48
CA SER A 396 11.31 16.58 -16.72
C SER A 396 10.24 17.63 -17.01
N ILE A 397 9.71 18.30 -16.00
CA ILE A 397 8.61 19.28 -16.11
C ILE A 397 9.11 20.67 -16.54
N ARG A 398 10.41 20.95 -16.48
CA ARG A 398 10.99 22.29 -16.67
C ARG A 398 11.51 22.62 -18.07
N LYS A 399 11.20 21.87 -19.11
CA LYS A 399 11.46 22.35 -20.48
C LYS A 399 10.29 23.24 -20.91
N PRO A 400 10.44 24.55 -21.00
CA PRO A 400 9.40 25.39 -21.59
C PRO A 400 9.20 24.93 -23.03
N LEU A 401 7.95 24.73 -23.43
CA LEU A 401 7.58 24.58 -24.83
C LEU A 401 8.07 25.84 -25.55
N THR A 402 9.12 25.73 -26.35
CA THR A 402 9.47 26.76 -27.32
C THR A 402 8.42 26.68 -28.41
N VAL A 403 7.40 27.54 -28.33
CA VAL A 403 6.47 27.76 -29.43
C VAL A 403 7.27 28.44 -30.52
N LEU A 404 7.48 27.72 -31.63
CA LEU A 404 7.99 28.26 -32.88
C LEU A 404 6.87 28.97 -33.65
#